data_e87272f8815171338e8c6a64cb6f696c
#
_entry.id   e87272f8815171338e8c6a64cb6f696c
#
_cell.length_a   1.000
_cell.length_b   1.000
_cell.length_c   1.000
_cell.angle_alpha   90.00
_cell.angle_beta   90.00
_cell.angle_gamma   90.00
#
_symmetry.space_group_name_H-M   'P 1'
#
loop_
_entity.id
_entity.type
_entity.pdbx_description
1 polymer ?
#
loop_
_entity_poly.entity_id
_entity_poly.type
_entity_poly.pdbx_seq_one_letter_code
_entity_poly.pdbx_strand_id
1 'polypeptide(L)'
;MSAATVPQLSPGQKVFVRNVHIGTLPATVDRSDASSVTVALAVKDDRVSRLVGHEMAVEIASGRGIHRFGGVLDEQNASGSLRINLSGDVERIQRREFVRVSAHLDVTIRGVDEDIGGETTTLDVSGSGLRITDPWRLPLGTDVRVELQLPDGGPLRALGRVVRAGAAEDQKGIRLDGVSRVDEDRLMRYIREREVKALRASRD
;
A
#
# COMPACT_ATOMS: atom_id res chain seq x y z
N MET A 1 13.74 29.70 5.49
CA MET A 1 12.69 28.70 5.23
C MET A 1 13.06 28.02 3.92
N SER A 2 13.54 26.78 3.97
CA SER A 2 13.94 26.04 2.76
C SER A 2 12.66 25.60 2.05
N ALA A 3 12.45 26.05 0.82
CA ALA A 3 11.36 25.57 -0.02
C ALA A 3 11.57 24.06 -0.21
N ALA A 4 10.60 23.27 0.26
CA ALA A 4 10.62 21.83 0.02
C ALA A 4 10.52 21.62 -1.49
N THR A 5 11.61 21.14 -2.10
CA THR A 5 11.63 20.83 -3.53
C THR A 5 10.61 19.74 -3.79
N VAL A 6 9.61 20.04 -4.60
CA VAL A 6 8.65 19.03 -5.07
C VAL A 6 9.46 17.94 -5.76
N PRO A 7 9.40 16.67 -5.31
CA PRO A 7 10.12 15.60 -6.00
C PRO A 7 9.59 15.48 -7.42
N GLN A 8 10.52 15.43 -8.37
CA GLN A 8 10.17 15.27 -9.76
C GLN A 8 9.51 13.90 -9.97
N LEU A 9 8.21 13.91 -10.31
CA LEU A 9 7.45 12.73 -10.63
C LEU A 9 7.84 12.22 -12.02
N SER A 10 8.11 10.94 -12.14
CA SER A 10 8.51 10.36 -13.42
C SER A 10 7.30 9.93 -14.26
N PRO A 11 7.29 10.13 -15.59
CA PRO A 11 6.28 9.56 -16.47
C PRO A 11 6.15 8.04 -16.25
N GLY A 12 4.91 7.53 -16.26
CA GLY A 12 4.61 6.13 -15.96
C GLY A 12 4.53 5.80 -14.46
N GLN A 13 4.90 6.71 -13.57
CA GLN A 13 4.79 6.49 -12.13
C GLN A 13 3.33 6.38 -11.69
N LYS A 14 3.01 5.35 -10.91
CA LYS A 14 1.69 5.18 -10.31
C LYS A 14 1.52 6.12 -9.12
N VAL A 15 0.41 6.84 -9.12
CA VAL A 15 0.02 7.79 -8.08
C VAL A 15 -1.45 7.63 -7.74
N PHE A 16 -1.90 8.30 -6.69
CA PHE A 16 -3.32 8.44 -6.39
C PHE A 16 -3.68 9.91 -6.40
N VAL A 17 -4.81 10.23 -7.01
CA VAL A 17 -5.40 11.56 -6.95
C VAL A 17 -6.53 11.54 -5.94
N ARG A 18 -6.56 12.51 -5.03
CA ARG A 18 -7.53 12.57 -3.95
C ARG A 18 -8.21 13.92 -3.88
N ASN A 19 -9.51 13.89 -3.66
CA ASN A 19 -10.33 15.04 -3.31
C ASN A 19 -11.50 14.59 -2.42
N VAL A 20 -12.07 15.47 -1.62
CA VAL A 20 -13.14 15.14 -0.66
C VAL A 20 -14.42 14.63 -1.33
N HIS A 21 -14.69 15.06 -2.56
CA HIS A 21 -15.92 14.71 -3.29
C HIS A 21 -15.84 13.43 -4.09
N ILE A 22 -14.62 13.05 -4.55
CA ILE A 22 -14.41 11.87 -5.39
C ILE A 22 -13.66 10.74 -4.65
N GLY A 23 -13.17 11.00 -3.44
CA GLY A 23 -12.33 10.07 -2.70
C GLY A 23 -10.93 9.98 -3.27
N THR A 24 -10.41 8.75 -3.40
CA THR A 24 -9.05 8.47 -3.88
C THR A 24 -9.13 7.63 -5.16
N LEU A 25 -8.61 8.14 -6.27
CA LEU A 25 -8.60 7.49 -7.57
C LEU A 25 -7.17 7.12 -7.98
N PRO A 26 -6.92 5.90 -8.48
CA PRO A 26 -5.63 5.52 -9.03
C PRO A 26 -5.38 6.24 -10.35
N ALA A 27 -4.14 6.68 -10.54
CA ALA A 27 -3.70 7.41 -11.73
C ALA A 27 -2.24 7.07 -12.08
N THR A 28 -1.84 7.46 -13.27
CA THR A 28 -0.46 7.34 -13.75
C THR A 28 0.02 8.72 -14.21
N VAL A 29 1.24 9.08 -13.88
CA VAL A 29 1.85 10.33 -14.30
C VAL A 29 2.13 10.27 -15.80
N ASP A 30 1.59 11.23 -16.56
CA ASP A 30 1.92 11.43 -17.97
C ASP A 30 3.13 12.34 -18.10
N ARG A 31 3.12 13.45 -17.37
CA ARG A 31 4.16 14.46 -17.38
C ARG A 31 4.21 15.21 -16.04
N SER A 32 5.39 15.68 -15.64
CA SER A 32 5.58 16.53 -14.47
C SER A 32 6.63 17.58 -14.75
N ASP A 33 6.44 18.76 -14.19
CA ASP A 33 7.42 19.85 -14.12
C ASP A 33 7.56 20.34 -12.66
N ALA A 34 8.26 21.46 -12.46
CA ALA A 34 8.52 21.98 -11.11
C ALA A 34 7.26 22.48 -10.38
N SER A 35 6.19 22.78 -11.08
CA SER A 35 4.97 23.41 -10.56
C SER A 35 3.69 22.67 -10.88
N SER A 36 3.74 21.68 -11.76
CA SER A 36 2.54 20.97 -12.17
C SER A 36 2.79 19.48 -12.45
N VAL A 37 1.73 18.70 -12.37
CA VAL A 37 1.71 17.31 -12.81
C VAL A 37 0.49 17.06 -13.68
N THR A 38 0.68 16.32 -14.76
CA THR A 38 -0.42 15.80 -15.58
C THR A 38 -0.52 14.30 -15.32
N VAL A 39 -1.72 13.84 -14.99
CA VAL A 39 -1.98 12.43 -14.67
C VAL A 39 -3.16 11.88 -15.45
N ALA A 40 -3.05 10.63 -15.92
CA ALA A 40 -4.15 9.88 -16.49
C ALA A 40 -4.83 9.04 -15.41
N LEU A 41 -6.14 9.17 -15.25
CA LEU A 41 -6.90 8.35 -14.33
C LEU A 41 -7.03 6.91 -14.85
N ALA A 42 -6.84 5.92 -13.98
CA ALA A 42 -7.04 4.52 -14.32
C ALA A 42 -8.53 4.17 -14.53
N VAL A 43 -9.43 4.95 -13.95
CA VAL A 43 -10.88 4.79 -14.08
C VAL A 43 -11.48 6.16 -14.37
N LYS A 44 -12.35 6.25 -15.38
CA LYS A 44 -13.08 7.48 -15.66
C LYS A 44 -14.07 7.79 -14.55
N ASP A 45 -14.09 9.03 -14.10
CA ASP A 45 -15.04 9.54 -13.13
C ASP A 45 -15.55 10.91 -13.60
N ASP A 46 -16.78 10.97 -14.05
CA ASP A 46 -17.38 12.18 -14.64
C ASP A 46 -17.50 13.33 -13.63
N ARG A 47 -17.40 13.05 -12.33
CA ARG A 47 -17.41 14.08 -11.27
C ARG A 47 -16.16 14.94 -11.31
N VAL A 48 -15.05 14.42 -11.83
CA VAL A 48 -13.76 15.12 -11.86
C VAL A 48 -13.81 16.39 -12.68
N SER A 49 -14.53 16.42 -13.80
CA SER A 49 -14.68 17.61 -14.64
C SER A 49 -15.24 18.83 -13.92
N ARG A 50 -16.05 18.59 -12.88
CA ARG A 50 -16.66 19.63 -12.03
C ARG A 50 -15.72 20.18 -10.96
N LEU A 51 -14.53 19.57 -10.83
CA LEU A 51 -13.56 19.93 -9.79
C LEU A 51 -12.44 20.85 -10.32
N VAL A 52 -12.54 21.34 -11.56
CA VAL A 52 -11.61 22.36 -12.05
C VAL A 52 -11.69 23.59 -11.15
N GLY A 53 -10.53 24.07 -10.70
CA GLY A 53 -10.39 25.15 -9.71
C GLY A 53 -10.47 24.68 -8.25
N HIS A 54 -10.70 23.40 -7.96
CA HIS A 54 -10.77 22.87 -6.60
C HIS A 54 -9.46 22.25 -6.15
N GLU A 55 -9.26 22.21 -4.83
CA GLU A 55 -8.11 21.56 -4.21
C GLU A 55 -8.07 20.05 -4.52
N MET A 56 -6.90 19.60 -4.88
CA MET A 56 -6.58 18.20 -5.16
C MET A 56 -5.31 17.82 -4.41
N ALA A 57 -5.17 16.56 -4.08
CA ALA A 57 -3.91 16.03 -3.60
C ALA A 57 -3.41 14.90 -4.51
N VAL A 58 -2.13 14.92 -4.79
CA VAL A 58 -1.42 13.81 -5.46
C VAL A 58 -0.66 13.03 -4.41
N GLU A 59 -0.94 11.75 -4.27
CA GLU A 59 -0.32 10.87 -3.28
C GLU A 59 0.55 9.83 -3.95
N ILE A 60 1.79 9.68 -3.46
CA ILE A 60 2.73 8.64 -3.89
C ILE A 60 2.99 7.71 -2.72
N ALA A 61 2.71 6.42 -2.93
CA ALA A 61 3.07 5.41 -1.95
C ALA A 61 4.55 5.05 -2.09
N SER A 62 5.28 5.09 -0.99
CA SER A 62 6.65 4.60 -0.85
C SER A 62 6.73 3.50 0.19
N GLY A 63 7.87 2.79 0.26
CA GLY A 63 8.12 1.80 1.33
C GLY A 63 8.00 2.39 2.74
N ARG A 64 8.26 3.69 2.88
CA ARG A 64 8.31 4.42 4.16
C ARG A 64 7.08 5.29 4.44
N GLY A 65 6.04 5.29 3.58
CA GLY A 65 4.85 6.10 3.81
C GLY A 65 4.23 6.62 2.52
N ILE A 66 3.42 7.65 2.67
CA ILE A 66 2.79 8.37 1.56
C ILE A 66 3.35 9.78 1.54
N HIS A 67 3.79 10.22 0.37
CA HIS A 67 4.08 11.62 0.11
C HIS A 67 2.84 12.22 -0.55
N ARG A 68 2.28 13.25 0.06
CA ARG A 68 1.13 13.98 -0.45
C ARG A 68 1.56 15.37 -0.89
N PHE A 69 1.18 15.71 -2.10
CA PHE A 69 1.38 17.02 -2.72
C PHE A 69 0.02 17.68 -2.85
N GLY A 70 -0.16 18.81 -2.20
CA GLY A 70 -1.34 19.65 -2.38
C GLY A 70 -1.25 20.40 -3.71
N GLY A 71 -2.41 20.71 -4.28
CA GLY A 71 -2.49 21.50 -5.51
C GLY A 71 -3.92 21.85 -5.87
N VAL A 72 -4.11 22.43 -7.04
CA VAL A 72 -5.40 22.80 -7.61
C VAL A 72 -5.54 22.16 -8.97
N LEU A 73 -6.70 21.56 -9.25
CA LEU A 73 -6.99 21.05 -10.59
C LEU A 73 -7.16 22.20 -11.54
N ASP A 74 -6.24 22.32 -12.49
CA ASP A 74 -6.20 23.40 -13.47
C ASP A 74 -7.14 23.10 -14.65
N GLU A 75 -6.98 21.90 -15.22
CA GLU A 75 -7.79 21.47 -16.37
C GLU A 75 -7.95 19.95 -16.43
N GLN A 76 -9.00 19.52 -17.12
CA GLN A 76 -9.13 18.17 -17.64
C GLN A 76 -9.08 18.26 -19.17
N ASN A 77 -8.10 17.64 -19.80
CA ASN A 77 -7.95 17.69 -21.25
C ASN A 77 -8.94 16.73 -21.96
N ALA A 78 -9.00 16.81 -23.29
CA ALA A 78 -9.88 15.99 -24.12
C ALA A 78 -9.63 14.47 -23.99
N SER A 79 -8.42 14.05 -23.62
CA SER A 79 -8.08 12.63 -23.35
C SER A 79 -8.53 12.16 -21.96
N GLY A 80 -9.00 13.08 -21.10
CA GLY A 80 -9.40 12.80 -19.72
C GLY A 80 -8.27 12.91 -18.70
N SER A 81 -7.05 13.26 -19.14
CA SER A 81 -5.93 13.51 -18.22
C SER A 81 -6.14 14.82 -17.46
N LEU A 82 -5.68 14.84 -16.21
CA LEU A 82 -5.83 15.95 -15.27
C LEU A 82 -4.51 16.69 -15.13
N ARG A 83 -4.52 18.00 -15.31
CA ARG A 83 -3.42 18.87 -14.94
C ARG A 83 -3.66 19.48 -13.58
N ILE A 84 -2.73 19.25 -12.66
CA ILE A 84 -2.80 19.74 -11.28
C ILE A 84 -1.61 20.65 -11.04
N ASN A 85 -1.89 21.92 -10.74
CA ASN A 85 -0.88 22.88 -10.31
C ASN A 85 -0.56 22.63 -8.85
N LEU A 86 0.69 22.29 -8.51
CA LEU A 86 1.13 21.92 -7.18
C LEU A 86 1.43 23.15 -6.33
N SER A 87 1.01 23.16 -5.07
CA SER A 87 1.24 24.26 -4.12
C SER A 87 2.66 24.33 -3.55
N GLY A 88 3.50 23.34 -3.85
CA GLY A 88 4.86 23.23 -3.30
C GLY A 88 4.92 22.62 -1.89
N ASP A 89 3.79 22.47 -1.20
CA ASP A 89 3.71 21.83 0.11
C ASP A 89 3.76 20.31 -0.04
N VAL A 90 4.70 19.68 0.68
CA VAL A 90 4.84 18.22 0.69
C VAL A 90 4.57 17.72 2.11
N GLU A 91 3.49 16.99 2.27
CA GLU A 91 3.17 16.31 3.51
C GLU A 91 3.65 14.86 3.45
N ARG A 92 4.46 14.44 4.41
CA ARG A 92 4.81 13.04 4.57
C ARG A 92 3.89 12.39 5.58
N ILE A 93 3.04 11.47 5.11
CA ILE A 93 2.08 10.76 5.93
C ILE A 93 2.61 9.35 6.21
N GLN A 94 3.02 9.11 7.43
CA GLN A 94 3.38 7.77 7.91
C GLN A 94 2.11 7.09 8.45
N ARG A 95 1.43 6.30 7.61
CA ARG A 95 0.22 5.54 7.99
C ARG A 95 0.53 4.15 8.53
N ARG A 96 1.78 3.70 8.37
CA ARG A 96 2.18 2.34 8.77
C ARG A 96 3.05 2.44 10.01
N GLU A 97 2.59 1.83 11.06
CA GLU A 97 3.37 1.65 12.29
C GLU A 97 4.56 0.71 12.04
N PHE A 98 4.35 -0.32 11.22
CA PHE A 98 5.36 -1.33 10.90
C PHE A 98 5.76 -1.29 9.42
N VAL A 99 7.05 -1.49 9.18
CA VAL A 99 7.60 -1.70 7.84
C VAL A 99 7.01 -2.99 7.26
N ARG A 100 6.78 -3.01 5.95
CA ARG A 100 6.41 -4.20 5.20
C ARG A 100 7.54 -4.60 4.30
N VAL A 101 7.87 -5.90 4.33
CA VAL A 101 8.88 -6.48 3.48
C VAL A 101 8.24 -7.52 2.56
N SER A 102 8.63 -7.52 1.29
CA SER A 102 8.25 -8.60 0.37
C SER A 102 8.90 -9.90 0.86
N ALA A 103 8.07 -10.92 1.09
CA ALA A 103 8.49 -12.20 1.62
C ALA A 103 7.54 -13.29 1.13
N HIS A 104 8.13 -14.36 0.58
CA HIS A 104 7.42 -15.58 0.20
C HIS A 104 7.73 -16.63 1.25
N LEU A 105 6.89 -16.70 2.26
CA LEU A 105 6.96 -17.67 3.35
C LEU A 105 5.76 -18.59 3.28
N ASP A 106 5.96 -19.86 3.58
CA ASP A 106 4.86 -20.81 3.72
C ASP A 106 4.01 -20.42 4.92
N VAL A 107 2.70 -20.45 4.72
CA VAL A 107 1.73 -20.10 5.74
C VAL A 107 0.50 -21.00 5.62
N THR A 108 0.05 -21.51 6.76
CA THR A 108 -1.24 -22.21 6.87
C THR A 108 -2.27 -21.25 7.44
N ILE A 109 -3.38 -21.12 6.74
CA ILE A 109 -4.54 -20.31 7.16
C ILE A 109 -5.74 -21.24 7.34
N ARG A 110 -6.41 -21.16 8.47
CA ARG A 110 -7.66 -21.91 8.71
C ARG A 110 -8.69 -21.01 9.38
N GLY A 111 -9.90 -21.03 8.90
CA GLY A 111 -11.02 -20.36 9.55
C GLY A 111 -11.16 -20.83 11.00
N VAL A 112 -11.59 -19.94 11.91
CA VAL A 112 -11.83 -20.30 13.32
C VAL A 112 -13.12 -21.09 13.44
N ASP A 113 -14.18 -20.62 12.80
CA ASP A 113 -15.54 -21.15 12.89
C ASP A 113 -15.97 -21.89 11.62
N GLU A 114 -15.21 -21.82 10.55
CA GLU A 114 -15.49 -22.41 9.25
C GLU A 114 -14.35 -23.32 8.81
N ASP A 115 -14.66 -24.42 8.15
CA ASP A 115 -13.65 -25.32 7.55
C ASP A 115 -13.21 -24.76 6.18
N ILE A 116 -12.60 -23.58 6.21
CA ILE A 116 -12.09 -22.88 5.04
C ILE A 116 -10.62 -22.53 5.24
N GLY A 117 -9.82 -22.66 4.16
CA GLY A 117 -8.40 -22.34 4.19
C GLY A 117 -7.52 -23.54 3.88
N GLY A 118 -6.22 -23.39 4.11
CA GLY A 118 -5.20 -24.40 3.80
C GLY A 118 -3.80 -23.80 3.78
N GLU A 119 -2.88 -24.43 3.07
CA GLU A 119 -1.53 -23.97 2.88
C GLU A 119 -1.43 -23.00 1.70
N THR A 120 -0.70 -21.93 1.88
CA THR A 120 -0.43 -20.91 0.87
C THR A 120 0.90 -20.20 1.14
N THR A 121 1.16 -19.11 0.42
CA THR A 121 2.36 -18.30 0.60
C THR A 121 2.04 -16.85 0.90
N THR A 122 2.91 -16.19 1.67
CA THR A 122 2.83 -14.75 1.86
C THR A 122 3.38 -14.01 0.64
N LEU A 123 2.88 -12.80 0.41
CA LEU A 123 3.37 -11.83 -0.57
C LEU A 123 4.19 -10.72 0.11
N ASP A 124 3.73 -10.29 1.28
CA ASP A 124 4.46 -9.40 2.18
C ASP A 124 4.11 -9.69 3.64
N VAL A 125 5.02 -9.30 4.53
CA VAL A 125 4.88 -9.43 5.99
C VAL A 125 5.22 -8.12 6.67
N SER A 126 4.57 -7.86 7.80
CA SER A 126 4.84 -6.72 8.69
C SER A 126 4.64 -7.12 10.15
N GLY A 127 5.05 -6.27 11.10
CA GLY A 127 4.83 -6.53 12.52
C GLY A 127 3.38 -6.70 12.95
N SER A 128 2.41 -6.21 12.16
CA SER A 128 0.97 -6.29 12.49
C SER A 128 0.16 -7.19 11.54
N GLY A 129 0.78 -7.83 10.56
CA GLY A 129 0.03 -8.66 9.62
C GLY A 129 0.79 -9.07 8.38
N LEU A 130 0.10 -9.80 7.53
CA LEU A 130 0.62 -10.38 6.31
C LEU A 130 -0.37 -10.22 5.15
N ARG A 131 0.15 -10.25 3.95
CA ARG A 131 -0.63 -10.40 2.73
C ARG A 131 -0.32 -11.75 2.12
N ILE A 132 -1.37 -12.47 1.75
CA ILE A 132 -1.28 -13.82 1.23
C ILE A 132 -1.90 -13.93 -0.17
N THR A 133 -1.52 -14.98 -0.89
CA THR A 133 -2.35 -15.53 -1.97
C THR A 133 -3.53 -16.28 -1.33
N ASP A 134 -4.74 -16.03 -1.80
CA ASP A 134 -5.98 -16.57 -1.23
C ASP A 134 -6.82 -17.30 -2.29
N PRO A 135 -6.54 -18.59 -2.55
CA PRO A 135 -7.30 -19.38 -3.51
C PRO A 135 -8.71 -19.72 -3.01
N TRP A 136 -8.98 -19.58 -1.72
CA TRP A 136 -10.28 -19.92 -1.10
C TRP A 136 -11.28 -18.76 -1.11
N ARG A 137 -10.85 -17.54 -1.48
CA ARG A 137 -11.67 -16.34 -1.49
C ARG A 137 -12.27 -16.01 -0.12
N LEU A 138 -11.44 -16.07 0.92
CA LEU A 138 -11.83 -15.76 2.30
C LEU A 138 -12.63 -14.47 2.39
N PRO A 139 -13.83 -14.48 3.02
CA PRO A 139 -14.60 -13.27 3.22
C PRO A 139 -13.88 -12.25 4.08
N LEU A 140 -14.14 -10.95 3.87
CA LEU A 140 -13.67 -9.92 4.77
C LEU A 140 -14.33 -10.08 6.15
N GLY A 141 -13.54 -9.91 7.20
CA GLY A 141 -14.00 -10.08 8.58
C GLY A 141 -13.85 -11.49 9.13
N THR A 142 -13.49 -12.48 8.29
CA THR A 142 -13.27 -13.87 8.76
C THR A 142 -12.12 -13.91 9.76
N ASP A 143 -12.37 -14.53 10.91
CA ASP A 143 -11.35 -14.85 11.90
C ASP A 143 -10.64 -16.15 11.52
N VAL A 144 -9.30 -16.12 11.56
CA VAL A 144 -8.46 -17.22 11.09
C VAL A 144 -7.39 -17.59 12.11
N ARG A 145 -6.98 -18.85 12.14
CA ARG A 145 -5.73 -19.30 12.74
C ARG A 145 -4.64 -19.23 11.69
N VAL A 146 -3.49 -18.70 12.08
CA VAL A 146 -2.33 -18.49 11.22
C VAL A 146 -1.15 -19.25 11.77
N GLU A 147 -0.51 -20.06 10.94
CA GLU A 147 0.79 -20.69 11.21
C GLU A 147 1.77 -20.26 10.13
N LEU A 148 2.65 -19.30 10.46
CA LEU A 148 3.65 -18.74 9.53
C LEU A 148 5.01 -19.38 9.76
N GLN A 149 5.61 -19.97 8.72
CA GLN A 149 6.94 -20.59 8.79
C GLN A 149 8.03 -19.51 8.70
N LEU A 150 8.70 -19.23 9.82
CA LEU A 150 9.87 -18.37 9.85
C LEU A 150 11.15 -19.19 9.66
N PRO A 151 12.18 -18.66 8.95
CA PRO A 151 13.41 -19.42 8.67
C PRO A 151 14.24 -19.80 9.89
N ASP A 152 14.02 -19.14 11.03
CA ASP A 152 14.81 -19.29 12.26
C ASP A 152 14.27 -20.33 13.25
N GLY A 153 13.31 -21.15 12.85
CA GLY A 153 12.76 -22.17 13.73
C GLY A 153 11.33 -22.58 13.41
N GLY A 154 10.56 -23.02 14.42
CA GLY A 154 9.19 -23.48 14.27
C GLY A 154 8.21 -22.40 13.83
N PRO A 155 6.98 -22.78 13.49
CA PRO A 155 5.97 -21.83 13.02
C PRO A 155 5.63 -20.79 14.09
N LEU A 156 5.47 -19.54 13.66
CA LEU A 156 4.77 -18.52 14.42
C LEU A 156 3.28 -18.82 14.37
N ARG A 157 2.62 -18.88 15.54
CA ARG A 157 1.19 -19.12 15.64
C ARG A 157 0.47 -17.90 16.18
N ALA A 158 -0.60 -17.52 15.50
CA ALA A 158 -1.41 -16.37 15.89
C ALA A 158 -2.88 -16.57 15.49
N LEU A 159 -3.74 -15.78 16.10
CA LEU A 159 -5.05 -15.48 15.54
C LEU A 159 -4.89 -14.34 14.55
N GLY A 160 -5.81 -14.24 13.62
CA GLY A 160 -5.84 -13.13 12.68
C GLY A 160 -7.24 -12.87 12.17
N ARG A 161 -7.38 -11.74 11.49
CA ARG A 161 -8.63 -11.36 10.81
C ARG A 161 -8.35 -10.90 9.40
N VAL A 162 -9.15 -11.38 8.46
CA VAL A 162 -9.13 -10.90 7.08
C VAL A 162 -9.66 -9.47 7.03
N VAL A 163 -8.79 -8.49 6.79
CA VAL A 163 -9.13 -7.06 6.94
C VAL A 163 -9.23 -6.31 5.62
N ARG A 164 -8.74 -6.88 4.53
CA ARG A 164 -8.81 -6.21 3.21
C ARG A 164 -8.63 -7.20 2.06
N ALA A 165 -9.21 -6.88 0.91
CA ALA A 165 -8.83 -7.46 -0.38
C ALA A 165 -7.46 -6.89 -0.81
N GLY A 166 -6.69 -7.66 -1.56
CA GLY A 166 -5.45 -7.20 -2.21
C GLY A 166 -5.72 -6.47 -3.52
N ALA A 167 -4.66 -6.22 -4.29
CA ALA A 167 -4.76 -5.63 -5.63
C ALA A 167 -5.34 -6.60 -6.67
N ALA A 168 -5.14 -7.90 -6.48
CA ALA A 168 -5.77 -8.96 -7.24
C ALA A 168 -6.84 -9.65 -6.38
N GLU A 169 -7.83 -10.28 -7.03
CA GLU A 169 -8.96 -10.94 -6.34
C GLU A 169 -8.52 -12.09 -5.44
N ASP A 170 -7.43 -12.76 -5.82
CA ASP A 170 -6.80 -13.85 -5.10
C ASP A 170 -5.83 -13.40 -4.00
N GLN A 171 -5.91 -12.16 -3.56
CA GLN A 171 -5.04 -11.62 -2.50
C GLN A 171 -5.86 -11.09 -1.33
N LYS A 172 -5.42 -11.43 -0.11
CA LYS A 172 -6.01 -10.91 1.13
C LYS A 172 -4.95 -10.39 2.08
N GLY A 173 -5.32 -9.34 2.80
CA GLY A 173 -4.55 -8.85 3.94
C GLY A 173 -5.14 -9.38 5.23
N ILE A 174 -4.29 -10.00 6.04
CA ILE A 174 -4.64 -10.54 7.36
C ILE A 174 -3.93 -9.70 8.40
N ARG A 175 -4.69 -9.16 9.36
CA ARG A 175 -4.13 -8.58 10.57
C ARG A 175 -3.89 -9.72 11.56
N LEU A 176 -2.72 -9.73 12.18
CA LEU A 176 -2.39 -10.67 13.25
C LEU A 176 -2.81 -10.11 14.61
N ASP A 177 -3.38 -10.95 15.43
CA ASP A 177 -3.80 -10.66 16.79
C ASP A 177 -3.24 -11.77 17.73
N GLY A 178 -2.83 -11.40 18.95
CA GLY A 178 -2.38 -12.36 19.95
C GLY A 178 -1.08 -13.11 19.65
N VAL A 179 -0.18 -12.50 18.89
CA VAL A 179 1.18 -13.03 18.66
C VAL A 179 1.91 -13.04 20.01
N SER A 180 2.59 -14.15 20.34
CA SER A 180 3.41 -14.21 21.55
C SER A 180 4.59 -13.24 21.45
N ARG A 181 5.06 -12.69 22.58
CA ARG A 181 6.20 -11.78 22.58
C ARG A 181 7.46 -12.37 21.95
N VAL A 182 7.68 -13.67 22.16
CA VAL A 182 8.81 -14.38 21.54
C VAL A 182 8.67 -14.41 20.03
N ASP A 183 7.48 -14.69 19.53
CA ASP A 183 7.22 -14.71 18.08
C ASP A 183 7.21 -13.31 17.47
N GLU A 184 6.75 -12.28 18.21
CA GLU A 184 6.91 -10.89 17.79
C GLU A 184 8.38 -10.53 17.57
N ASP A 185 9.25 -10.85 18.53
CA ASP A 185 10.69 -10.57 18.45
C ASP A 185 11.33 -11.31 17.25
N ARG A 186 10.93 -12.55 17.00
CA ARG A 186 11.37 -13.34 15.84
C ARG A 186 10.94 -12.71 14.52
N LEU A 187 9.65 -12.36 14.42
CA LEU A 187 9.08 -11.71 13.24
C LEU A 187 9.76 -10.36 12.96
N MET A 188 9.95 -9.54 13.99
CA MET A 188 10.61 -8.24 13.85
C MET A 188 12.09 -8.36 13.45
N ARG A 189 12.80 -9.37 13.95
CA ARG A 189 14.18 -9.69 13.51
C ARG A 189 14.20 -10.05 12.03
N TYR A 190 13.33 -10.96 11.61
CA TYR A 190 13.20 -11.35 10.19
C TYR A 190 12.92 -10.14 9.28
N ILE A 191 11.97 -9.27 9.67
CA ILE A 191 11.62 -8.06 8.91
C ILE A 191 12.82 -7.13 8.75
N ARG A 192 13.58 -6.87 9.84
CA ARG A 192 14.78 -6.02 9.81
C ARG A 192 15.86 -6.57 8.89
N GLU A 193 16.11 -7.86 8.95
CA GLU A 193 17.10 -8.53 8.06
C GLU A 193 16.70 -8.39 6.59
N ARG A 194 15.43 -8.58 6.26
CA ARG A 194 14.90 -8.41 4.90
C ARG A 194 14.98 -6.97 4.43
N GLU A 195 14.65 -6.01 5.29
CA GLU A 195 14.78 -4.58 4.98
C GLU A 195 16.23 -4.20 4.67
N VAL A 196 17.17 -4.63 5.50
CA VAL A 196 18.61 -4.36 5.27
C VAL A 196 19.09 -4.97 3.96
N LYS A 197 18.69 -6.21 3.65
CA LYS A 197 19.02 -6.86 2.36
C LYS A 197 18.47 -6.09 1.17
N ALA A 198 17.20 -5.66 1.24
CA ALA A 198 16.56 -4.88 0.18
C ALA A 198 17.24 -3.52 -0.04
N LEU A 199 17.65 -2.84 1.05
CA LEU A 199 18.36 -1.56 0.96
C LEU A 199 19.76 -1.71 0.36
N ARG A 200 20.46 -2.82 0.58
CA ARG A 200 21.76 -3.10 -0.04
C ARG A 200 21.60 -3.36 -1.54
N ALA A 201 20.65 -4.21 -1.93
CA ALA A 201 20.37 -4.52 -3.32
C ALA A 201 19.89 -3.33 -4.18
N SER A 202 19.40 -2.27 -3.56
CA SER A 202 18.99 -1.03 -4.27
C SER A 202 20.11 -0.01 -4.44
N ARG A 203 21.33 -0.28 -3.92
CA ARG A 203 22.50 0.60 -4.01
C ARG A 203 23.55 0.11 -5.00
N ASP A 204 23.43 -1.13 -5.41
CA ASP A 204 24.24 -1.79 -6.45
C ASP A 204 23.51 -1.69 -7.80
#